data_b666651bec6985fefc4108d0aff2a53b
#
_entry.id   b666651bec6985fefc4108d0aff2a53b
#
_cell.length_a   1.000
_cell.length_b   1.000
_cell.length_c   1.000
_cell.angle_alpha   90.00
_cell.angle_beta   90.00
_cell.angle_gamma   90.00
#
_symmetry.space_group_name_H-M   'P 1'
#
loop_
_entity.id
_entity.type
_entity.pdbx_description
1 polymer ?
#
loop_
_entity_poly.entity_id
_entity_poly.type
_entity_poly.pdbx_seq_one_letter_code
_entity_poly.pdbx_strand_id
1 'polypeptide(L)'
;QLEDQKQQINELIKKTGNTTTNITYQQNNVNNNFKLLGYRNTDISHLSDKDFISCISHSNFCIPHLIKKIHFDPDKPENHNIYISNIKNNYAMTYDGDKWNLTNRDDIINDILEEKEIIIEEKLEEWLEKGKKYPEIMKKFTRYLEKKEHDVVLDKIKDEIKLVLFNNRNLIKN
;
A
#
# COMPACT_ATOMS: atom_id res chain seq x y z
N GLN A 1 53.10 0.22 -25.53
CA GLN A 1 52.62 0.42 -24.15
C GLN A 1 51.33 1.24 -24.07
N LEU A 2 51.22 2.37 -24.79
CA LEU A 2 50.00 3.21 -24.76
C LEU A 2 48.83 2.58 -25.55
N GLU A 3 49.14 1.89 -26.64
CA GLU A 3 48.20 1.16 -27.49
C GLU A 3 47.62 -0.07 -26.77
N ASP A 4 48.50 -0.78 -26.05
CA ASP A 4 48.07 -1.96 -25.25
C ASP A 4 47.13 -1.58 -24.10
N GLN A 5 47.38 -0.44 -23.45
CA GLN A 5 46.52 0.10 -22.42
C GLN A 5 45.15 0.55 -22.94
N LYS A 6 45.11 1.15 -24.14
CA LYS A 6 43.82 1.50 -24.79
C LYS A 6 43.01 0.26 -25.17
N GLN A 7 43.69 -0.78 -25.65
CA GLN A 7 43.00 -2.04 -25.96
C GLN A 7 42.39 -2.69 -24.71
N GLN A 8 43.13 -2.75 -23.59
CA GLN A 8 42.67 -3.27 -22.31
C GLN A 8 41.48 -2.48 -21.76
N ILE A 9 41.49 -1.15 -21.86
CA ILE A 9 40.40 -0.27 -21.42
C ILE A 9 39.15 -0.54 -22.28
N ASN A 10 39.29 -0.67 -23.60
CA ASN A 10 38.18 -0.95 -24.50
C ASN A 10 37.56 -2.36 -24.27
N GLU A 11 38.38 -3.35 -23.93
CA GLU A 11 37.89 -4.69 -23.58
C GLU A 11 37.16 -4.67 -22.23
N LEU A 12 37.63 -3.92 -21.26
CA LEU A 12 36.97 -3.72 -19.97
C LEU A 12 35.63 -3.01 -20.13
N ILE A 13 35.59 -1.94 -20.96
CA ILE A 13 34.32 -1.22 -21.24
C ILE A 13 33.33 -2.13 -21.95
N LYS A 14 33.75 -2.98 -22.91
CA LYS A 14 32.89 -3.95 -23.57
C LYS A 14 32.36 -5.01 -22.60
N LYS A 15 33.19 -5.51 -21.68
CA LYS A 15 32.77 -6.46 -20.63
C LYS A 15 31.81 -5.82 -19.63
N THR A 16 32.07 -4.59 -19.20
CA THR A 16 31.22 -3.86 -18.28
C THR A 16 29.88 -3.47 -18.93
N GLY A 17 29.91 -3.04 -20.21
CA GLY A 17 28.71 -2.74 -20.99
C GLY A 17 27.82 -3.96 -21.16
N ASN A 18 28.37 -5.13 -21.47
CA ASN A 18 27.59 -6.36 -21.59
C ASN A 18 27.03 -6.84 -20.25
N THR A 19 27.74 -6.65 -19.15
CA THR A 19 27.26 -7.04 -17.81
C THR A 19 26.13 -6.12 -17.37
N THR A 20 26.24 -4.81 -17.62
CA THR A 20 25.18 -3.84 -17.29
C THR A 20 23.92 -4.07 -18.14
N THR A 21 24.09 -4.39 -19.43
CA THR A 21 22.99 -4.72 -20.34
C THR A 21 22.25 -6.01 -19.91
N ASN A 22 23.00 -7.05 -19.50
CA ASN A 22 22.41 -8.29 -19.03
C ASN A 22 21.70 -8.15 -17.69
N ILE A 23 22.19 -7.32 -16.77
CA ILE A 23 21.51 -7.02 -15.51
C ILE A 23 20.22 -6.24 -15.76
N THR A 24 20.23 -5.27 -16.66
CA THR A 24 19.02 -4.52 -17.05
C THR A 24 17.99 -5.42 -17.72
N TYR A 25 18.42 -6.35 -18.60
CA TYR A 25 17.53 -7.33 -19.22
C TYR A 25 16.99 -8.35 -18.23
N GLN A 26 17.71 -8.76 -17.20
CA GLN A 26 17.21 -9.67 -16.17
C GLN A 26 16.24 -8.99 -15.21
N GLN A 27 16.40 -7.72 -14.92
CA GLN A 27 15.42 -6.95 -14.12
C GLN A 27 14.13 -6.66 -14.91
N ASN A 28 14.20 -6.53 -16.24
CA ASN A 28 13.02 -6.30 -17.08
C ASN A 28 12.25 -7.59 -17.42
N ASN A 29 12.78 -8.78 -17.08
CA ASN A 29 12.13 -10.07 -17.32
C ASN A 29 11.32 -10.61 -16.13
N VAL A 30 11.18 -9.84 -15.05
CA VAL A 30 10.07 -10.05 -14.14
C VAL A 30 8.85 -9.45 -14.84
N ASN A 31 8.15 -10.28 -15.60
CA ASN A 31 6.89 -9.94 -16.25
C ASN A 31 5.85 -9.57 -15.19
N ASN A 32 5.87 -8.34 -14.76
CA ASN A 32 4.77 -7.75 -14.02
C ASN A 32 3.64 -7.45 -15.03
N ASN A 33 2.93 -8.50 -15.45
CA ASN A 33 1.73 -8.43 -16.30
C ASN A 33 0.53 -7.90 -15.51
N PHE A 34 0.71 -6.97 -14.58
CA PHE A 34 -0.38 -6.31 -13.89
C PHE A 34 -0.50 -4.87 -14.39
N LYS A 35 -1.74 -4.40 -14.43
CA LYS A 35 -2.06 -2.98 -14.66
C LYS A 35 -2.33 -2.34 -13.30
N LEU A 36 -1.53 -1.32 -12.95
CA LEU A 36 -1.78 -0.54 -11.74
C LEU A 36 -3.18 0.09 -11.79
N LEU A 37 -3.96 -0.11 -10.73
CA LEU A 37 -5.29 0.47 -10.60
C LEU A 37 -5.22 1.87 -10.00
N GLY A 38 -6.11 2.75 -10.41
CA GLY A 38 -6.28 4.04 -9.77
C GLY A 38 -6.68 3.88 -8.30
N TYR A 39 -6.21 4.79 -7.44
CA TYR A 39 -6.50 4.76 -6.00
C TYR A 39 -8.01 4.66 -5.70
N ARG A 40 -8.86 5.37 -6.47
CA ARG A 40 -10.32 5.30 -6.32
C ARG A 40 -10.96 4.02 -6.88
N ASN A 41 -10.20 3.20 -7.60
CA ASN A 41 -10.63 1.95 -8.20
C ASN A 41 -9.87 0.74 -7.65
N THR A 42 -9.41 0.82 -6.41
CA THR A 42 -8.68 -0.24 -5.74
C THR A 42 -9.53 -1.52 -5.64
N ASP A 43 -8.95 -2.66 -6.00
CA ASP A 43 -9.62 -3.95 -5.94
C ASP A 43 -9.48 -4.59 -4.55
N ILE A 44 -10.61 -4.90 -3.92
CA ILE A 44 -10.69 -5.58 -2.62
C ILE A 44 -11.29 -6.99 -2.71
N SER A 45 -11.58 -7.48 -3.91
CA SER A 45 -12.24 -8.78 -4.12
C SER A 45 -11.44 -9.97 -3.59
N HIS A 46 -10.13 -9.81 -3.41
CA HIS A 46 -9.24 -10.84 -2.87
C HIS A 46 -9.33 -11.01 -1.36
N LEU A 47 -9.96 -10.07 -0.64
CA LEU A 47 -10.09 -10.13 0.82
C LEU A 47 -11.13 -11.16 1.24
N SER A 48 -10.71 -12.11 2.06
CA SER A 48 -11.57 -13.11 2.67
C SER A 48 -12.16 -12.61 4.00
N ASP A 49 -13.19 -13.31 4.50
CA ASP A 49 -13.72 -13.06 5.85
C ASP A 49 -12.62 -13.14 6.91
N LYS A 50 -11.66 -14.06 6.76
CA LYS A 50 -10.52 -14.20 7.67
C LYS A 50 -9.63 -12.95 7.69
N ASP A 51 -9.46 -12.31 6.54
CA ASP A 51 -8.68 -11.08 6.44
C ASP A 51 -9.35 -9.94 7.21
N PHE A 52 -10.66 -9.77 7.07
CA PHE A 52 -11.43 -8.78 7.81
C PHE A 52 -11.42 -9.05 9.32
N ILE A 53 -11.65 -10.30 9.73
CA ILE A 53 -11.58 -10.71 11.14
C ILE A 53 -10.19 -10.39 11.72
N SER A 54 -9.13 -10.73 11.01
CA SER A 54 -7.77 -10.44 11.42
C SER A 54 -7.53 -8.94 11.59
N CYS A 55 -7.93 -8.13 10.61
CA CYS A 55 -7.78 -6.67 10.68
C CYS A 55 -8.53 -6.07 11.87
N ILE A 56 -9.82 -6.41 12.04
CA ILE A 56 -10.68 -5.89 13.13
C ILE A 56 -10.14 -6.30 14.50
N SER A 57 -9.49 -7.46 14.60
CA SER A 57 -8.88 -7.95 15.84
C SER A 57 -7.77 -7.04 16.38
N HIS A 58 -7.20 -6.16 15.55
CA HIS A 58 -6.22 -5.16 15.98
C HIS A 58 -6.83 -3.92 16.66
N SER A 59 -8.14 -3.93 16.94
CA SER A 59 -8.84 -2.89 17.71
C SER A 59 -8.64 -1.48 17.11
N ASN A 60 -8.00 -0.55 17.83
CA ASN A 60 -7.81 0.83 17.36
C ASN A 60 -6.98 0.95 16.07
N PHE A 61 -6.20 -0.07 15.74
CA PHE A 61 -5.38 -0.09 14.52
C PHE A 61 -5.96 -0.99 13.42
N CYS A 62 -7.26 -1.31 13.49
CA CYS A 62 -7.93 -2.11 12.47
C CYS A 62 -7.83 -1.48 11.07
N ILE A 63 -7.98 -0.17 10.96
CA ILE A 63 -7.88 0.54 9.68
C ILE A 63 -6.45 0.55 9.13
N PRO A 64 -5.39 0.90 9.88
CA PRO A 64 -4.02 0.75 9.41
C PRO A 64 -3.68 -0.66 8.91
N HIS A 65 -4.13 -1.70 9.60
CA HIS A 65 -3.95 -3.07 9.15
C HIS A 65 -4.69 -3.39 7.85
N LEU A 66 -5.91 -2.90 7.70
CA LEU A 66 -6.68 -3.06 6.47
C LEU A 66 -6.02 -2.32 5.28
N ILE A 67 -5.53 -1.11 5.50
CA ILE A 67 -4.78 -0.34 4.50
C ILE A 67 -3.56 -1.13 4.02
N LYS A 68 -2.78 -1.68 4.95
CA LYS A 68 -1.61 -2.50 4.61
C LYS A 68 -2.01 -3.74 3.80
N LYS A 69 -3.08 -4.41 4.19
CA LYS A 69 -3.59 -5.60 3.50
C LYS A 69 -4.08 -5.31 2.08
N ILE A 70 -4.67 -4.14 1.85
CA ILE A 70 -5.21 -3.74 0.54
C ILE A 70 -4.13 -3.16 -0.37
N HIS A 71 -3.36 -2.19 0.13
CA HIS A 71 -2.47 -1.35 -0.69
C HIS A 71 -1.00 -1.79 -0.69
N PHE A 72 -0.62 -2.73 0.18
CA PHE A 72 0.77 -3.16 0.35
C PHE A 72 0.90 -4.68 0.45
N ASP A 73 -0.06 -5.42 -0.10
CA ASP A 73 0.06 -6.87 -0.28
C ASP A 73 1.01 -7.14 -1.44
N PRO A 74 2.12 -7.87 -1.23
CA PRO A 74 3.05 -8.22 -2.31
C PRO A 74 2.41 -9.02 -3.45
N ASP A 75 1.35 -9.77 -3.15
CA ASP A 75 0.61 -10.59 -4.12
C ASP A 75 -0.44 -9.78 -4.90
N LYS A 76 -0.61 -8.49 -4.57
CA LYS A 76 -1.60 -7.58 -5.18
C LYS A 76 -0.97 -6.26 -5.63
N PRO A 77 0.05 -6.30 -6.50
CA PRO A 77 0.78 -5.11 -6.95
C PRO A 77 -0.10 -4.12 -7.71
N GLU A 78 -1.24 -4.54 -8.27
CA GLU A 78 -2.22 -3.65 -8.91
C GLU A 78 -2.82 -2.62 -7.96
N ASN A 79 -2.79 -2.87 -6.65
CA ASN A 79 -3.28 -1.98 -5.60
C ASN A 79 -2.19 -1.09 -4.97
N HIS A 80 -0.95 -1.18 -5.44
CA HIS A 80 0.17 -0.36 -4.93
C HIS A 80 0.08 1.08 -5.44
N ASN A 81 -1.00 1.78 -5.15
CA ASN A 81 -1.44 3.02 -5.79
C ASN A 81 -1.44 4.26 -4.87
N ILE A 82 -0.88 4.14 -3.68
CA ILE A 82 -0.73 5.21 -2.70
C ILE A 82 0.52 5.01 -1.85
N TYR A 83 1.26 6.07 -1.58
CA TYR A 83 2.38 6.05 -0.62
C TYR A 83 2.81 7.46 -0.20
N ILE A 84 3.59 7.54 0.88
CA ILE A 84 4.30 8.74 1.31
C ILE A 84 5.77 8.56 0.97
N SER A 85 6.34 9.44 0.14
CA SER A 85 7.74 9.38 -0.27
C SER A 85 8.70 9.95 0.77
N ASN A 86 8.28 11.00 1.47
CA ASN A 86 9.03 11.67 2.51
C ASN A 86 8.12 12.04 3.66
N ILE A 87 8.39 11.49 4.85
CA ILE A 87 7.56 11.68 6.04
C ILE A 87 7.50 13.12 6.54
N LYS A 88 8.50 13.94 6.19
CA LYS A 88 8.56 15.36 6.57
C LYS A 88 7.71 16.26 5.69
N ASN A 89 7.33 15.79 4.50
CA ASN A 89 6.53 16.57 3.56
C ASN A 89 5.04 16.44 3.86
N ASN A 90 4.27 17.47 3.48
CA ASN A 90 2.81 17.49 3.61
C ASN A 90 2.09 16.85 2.42
N TYR A 91 2.77 16.00 1.66
CA TYR A 91 2.26 15.38 0.43
C TYR A 91 2.31 13.85 0.52
N ALA A 92 1.32 13.23 -0.10
CA ALA A 92 1.29 11.82 -0.44
C ALA A 92 1.22 11.65 -1.96
N MET A 93 1.62 10.50 -2.45
CA MET A 93 1.52 10.12 -3.86
C MET A 93 0.32 9.22 -4.05
N THR A 94 -0.58 9.59 -4.94
CA THR A 94 -1.73 8.77 -5.34
C THR A 94 -1.74 8.59 -6.86
N TYR A 95 -2.03 7.36 -7.30
CA TYR A 95 -2.19 7.03 -8.71
C TYR A 95 -3.66 7.14 -9.13
N ASP A 96 -3.96 7.86 -10.20
CA ASP A 96 -5.35 8.09 -10.64
C ASP A 96 -5.85 7.11 -11.71
N GLY A 97 -5.00 6.20 -12.16
CA GLY A 97 -5.27 5.25 -13.24
C GLY A 97 -4.49 5.59 -14.53
N ASP A 98 -3.90 6.78 -14.58
CA ASP A 98 -3.08 7.26 -15.68
C ASP A 98 -1.70 7.73 -15.19
N LYS A 99 -1.65 8.53 -14.15
CA LYS A 99 -0.43 9.13 -13.61
C LYS A 99 -0.43 9.22 -12.08
N TRP A 100 0.77 9.42 -11.53
CA TRP A 100 0.95 9.75 -10.12
C TRP A 100 0.75 11.24 -9.87
N ASN A 101 0.00 11.55 -8.80
CA ASN A 101 -0.30 12.91 -8.38
C ASN A 101 0.20 13.16 -6.97
N LEU A 102 0.69 14.38 -6.73
CA LEU A 102 0.90 14.88 -5.37
C LEU A 102 -0.43 15.31 -4.78
N THR A 103 -0.76 14.76 -3.62
CA THR A 103 -2.01 15.04 -2.89
C THR A 103 -1.68 15.54 -1.49
N ASN A 104 -2.47 16.44 -0.92
CA ASN A 104 -2.29 16.83 0.47
C ASN A 104 -2.35 15.58 1.37
N ARG A 105 -1.35 15.40 2.21
CA ARG A 105 -1.20 14.19 3.04
C ARG A 105 -2.33 14.03 4.05
N ASP A 106 -2.69 15.11 4.73
CA ASP A 106 -3.70 15.04 5.80
C ASP A 106 -5.10 14.80 5.22
N ASP A 107 -5.41 15.40 4.06
CA ASP A 107 -6.65 15.15 3.34
C ASP A 107 -6.74 13.69 2.90
N ILE A 108 -5.67 13.12 2.34
CA ILE A 108 -5.67 11.72 1.89
C ILE A 108 -5.73 10.73 3.06
N ILE A 109 -5.12 11.06 4.21
CA ILE A 109 -5.22 10.24 5.42
C ILE A 109 -6.67 10.22 5.93
N ASN A 110 -7.36 11.35 5.92
CA ASN A 110 -8.77 11.41 6.29
C ASN A 110 -9.63 10.60 5.30
N ASP A 111 -9.44 10.79 4.01
CA ASP A 111 -10.15 10.08 2.97
C ASP A 111 -9.99 8.56 3.07
N ILE A 112 -8.76 8.07 3.23
CA ILE A 112 -8.49 6.63 3.31
C ILE A 112 -9.04 6.02 4.61
N LEU A 113 -9.02 6.77 5.71
CA LEU A 113 -9.61 6.36 6.97
C LEU A 113 -11.12 6.12 6.80
N GLU A 114 -11.84 7.10 6.29
CA GLU A 114 -13.29 7.02 6.07
C GLU A 114 -13.65 5.91 5.08
N GLU A 115 -12.93 5.82 3.98
CA GLU A 115 -13.15 4.79 2.95
C GLU A 115 -13.00 3.37 3.52
N LYS A 116 -11.97 3.13 4.34
CA LYS A 116 -11.73 1.80 4.92
C LYS A 116 -12.73 1.48 6.04
N GLU A 117 -13.22 2.46 6.76
CA GLU A 117 -14.33 2.28 7.71
C GLU A 117 -15.60 1.81 6.99
N ILE A 118 -15.96 2.46 5.89
CA ILE A 118 -17.11 2.07 5.07
C ILE A 118 -16.97 0.63 4.56
N ILE A 119 -15.80 0.23 4.10
CA ILE A 119 -15.53 -1.15 3.65
C ILE A 119 -15.79 -2.16 4.77
N ILE A 120 -15.36 -1.85 6.01
CA ILE A 120 -15.64 -2.74 7.16
C ILE A 120 -17.15 -2.76 7.48
N GLU A 121 -17.81 -1.62 7.51
CA GLU A 121 -19.25 -1.53 7.76
C GLU A 121 -20.05 -2.34 6.76
N GLU A 122 -19.78 -2.18 5.46
CA GLU A 122 -20.41 -2.97 4.39
C GLU A 122 -20.17 -4.47 4.56
N LYS A 123 -18.97 -4.88 4.99
CA LYS A 123 -18.67 -6.28 5.28
C LYS A 123 -19.44 -6.82 6.48
N LEU A 124 -19.58 -6.04 7.54
CA LEU A 124 -20.37 -6.44 8.70
C LEU A 124 -21.87 -6.58 8.35
N GLU A 125 -22.41 -5.68 7.53
CA GLU A 125 -23.78 -5.77 7.00
C GLU A 125 -23.96 -7.04 6.15
N GLU A 126 -23.03 -7.30 5.22
CA GLU A 126 -23.03 -8.52 4.41
C GLU A 126 -23.07 -9.80 5.29
N TRP A 127 -22.28 -9.84 6.36
CA TRP A 127 -22.28 -10.97 7.28
C TRP A 127 -23.63 -11.15 7.97
N LEU A 128 -24.26 -10.06 8.41
CA LEU A 128 -25.58 -10.12 9.02
C LEU A 128 -26.64 -10.64 8.03
N GLU A 129 -26.65 -10.15 6.81
CA GLU A 129 -27.57 -10.60 5.75
C GLU A 129 -27.41 -12.09 5.43
N LYS A 130 -26.14 -12.57 5.41
CA LYS A 130 -25.82 -13.98 5.19
C LYS A 130 -25.98 -14.87 6.43
N GLY A 131 -26.47 -14.33 7.55
CA GLY A 131 -26.62 -15.05 8.81
C GLY A 131 -25.31 -15.47 9.46
N LYS A 132 -24.18 -14.88 9.07
CA LYS A 132 -22.87 -15.12 9.70
C LYS A 132 -22.81 -14.35 11.01
N LYS A 133 -22.43 -15.04 12.09
CA LYS A 133 -22.39 -14.44 13.43
C LYS A 133 -20.97 -14.35 13.94
N TYR A 134 -20.45 -13.13 14.02
CA TYR A 134 -19.14 -12.80 14.60
C TYR A 134 -19.32 -11.73 15.70
N PRO A 135 -20.03 -12.03 16.82
CA PRO A 135 -20.42 -11.01 17.80
C PRO A 135 -19.24 -10.29 18.44
N GLU A 136 -18.14 -11.01 18.72
CA GLU A 136 -16.95 -10.41 19.33
C GLU A 136 -16.20 -9.47 18.35
N ILE A 137 -16.21 -9.79 17.07
CA ILE A 137 -15.63 -8.93 16.03
C ILE A 137 -16.47 -7.66 15.87
N MET A 138 -17.79 -7.79 15.83
CA MET A 138 -18.70 -6.64 15.78
C MET A 138 -18.54 -5.72 16.99
N LYS A 139 -18.43 -6.28 18.20
CA LYS A 139 -18.13 -5.50 19.42
C LYS A 139 -16.80 -4.76 19.34
N LYS A 140 -15.76 -5.39 18.80
CA LYS A 140 -14.45 -4.75 18.64
C LYS A 140 -14.54 -3.55 17.71
N PHE A 141 -15.24 -3.66 16.60
CA PHE A 141 -15.41 -2.55 15.67
C PHE A 141 -16.27 -1.43 16.27
N THR A 142 -17.33 -1.75 16.97
CA THR A 142 -18.15 -0.77 17.70
C THR A 142 -17.30 0.00 18.71
N ARG A 143 -16.46 -0.69 19.49
CA ARG A 143 -15.54 -0.04 20.43
C ARG A 143 -14.51 0.84 19.73
N TYR A 144 -14.02 0.44 18.55
CA TYR A 144 -13.17 1.26 17.74
C TYR A 144 -13.85 2.58 17.35
N LEU A 145 -15.09 2.52 16.85
CA LEU A 145 -15.87 3.71 16.48
C LEU A 145 -16.11 4.64 17.66
N GLU A 146 -16.41 4.11 18.84
CA GLU A 146 -16.57 4.88 20.08
C GLU A 146 -15.25 5.56 20.50
N LYS A 147 -14.14 4.82 20.47
CA LYS A 147 -12.84 5.32 20.91
C LYS A 147 -12.26 6.37 19.98
N LYS A 148 -12.50 6.28 18.67
CA LYS A 148 -12.00 7.26 17.71
C LYS A 148 -12.64 8.65 17.87
N GLU A 149 -13.77 8.77 18.56
CA GLU A 149 -14.36 10.06 18.92
C GLU A 149 -13.46 10.89 19.85
N HIS A 150 -12.48 10.26 20.50
CA HIS A 150 -11.47 10.94 21.28
C HIS A 150 -10.31 11.38 20.41
N ASP A 151 -10.03 12.68 20.36
CA ASP A 151 -8.98 13.27 19.50
C ASP A 151 -7.61 12.58 19.64
N VAL A 152 -7.22 12.26 20.90
CA VAL A 152 -5.94 11.57 21.15
C VAL A 152 -5.87 10.19 20.49
N VAL A 153 -6.98 9.46 20.46
CA VAL A 153 -7.04 8.14 19.81
C VAL A 153 -7.05 8.29 18.29
N LEU A 154 -7.84 9.24 17.80
CA LEU A 154 -7.92 9.55 16.36
C LEU A 154 -6.55 9.97 15.81
N ASP A 155 -5.82 10.83 16.51
CA ASP A 155 -4.49 11.27 16.12
C ASP A 155 -3.50 10.11 16.04
N LYS A 156 -3.54 9.18 17.01
CA LYS A 156 -2.71 7.96 16.96
C LYS A 156 -3.04 7.06 15.77
N ILE A 157 -4.33 6.93 15.42
CA ILE A 157 -4.75 6.15 14.25
C ILE A 157 -4.21 6.80 12.98
N LYS A 158 -4.34 8.12 12.83
CA LYS A 158 -3.82 8.87 11.67
C LYS A 158 -2.30 8.80 11.58
N ASP A 159 -1.59 8.87 12.69
CA ASP A 159 -0.14 8.71 12.74
C ASP A 159 0.28 7.30 12.29
N GLU A 160 -0.45 6.27 12.69
CA GLU A 160 -0.18 4.90 12.25
C GLU A 160 -0.46 4.71 10.75
N ILE A 161 -1.53 5.31 10.21
CA ILE A 161 -1.79 5.33 8.76
C ILE A 161 -0.62 5.96 8.02
N LYS A 162 -0.15 7.12 8.49
CA LYS A 162 1.01 7.82 7.92
C LYS A 162 2.26 6.93 7.90
N LEU A 163 2.52 6.21 8.98
CA LEU A 163 3.65 5.27 9.06
C LEU A 163 3.49 4.08 8.10
N VAL A 164 2.29 3.53 7.96
CA VAL A 164 2.02 2.45 7.00
C VAL A 164 2.30 2.91 5.57
N LEU A 165 1.82 4.08 5.18
CA LEU A 165 2.02 4.65 3.85
C LEU A 165 3.50 4.97 3.55
N PHE A 166 4.27 5.35 4.57
CA PHE A 166 5.69 5.64 4.42
C PHE A 166 6.57 4.39 4.45
N ASN A 167 6.36 3.52 5.44
CA ASN A 167 7.25 2.37 5.66
C ASN A 167 7.16 1.30 4.56
N ASN A 168 6.02 1.19 3.89
CA ASN A 168 5.80 0.23 2.82
C ASN A 168 6.04 0.80 1.40
N ARG A 169 6.49 2.04 1.27
CA ARG A 169 6.70 2.72 -0.03
C ARG A 169 7.64 1.99 -0.97
N ASN A 170 8.57 1.19 -0.43
CA ASN A 170 9.54 0.46 -1.25
C ASN A 170 8.90 -0.64 -2.12
N LEU A 171 7.72 -1.15 -1.73
CA LEU A 171 6.95 -2.08 -2.55
C LEU A 171 6.46 -1.44 -3.86
N ILE A 172 6.29 -0.11 -3.87
CA ILE A 172 5.71 0.63 -5.00
C ILE A 172 6.80 1.12 -5.96
N LYS A 173 8.00 1.38 -5.46
CA LYS A 173 9.11 1.98 -6.22
C LYS A 173 9.98 0.98 -6.99
N ASN A 174 9.67 -0.30 -6.89
CA ASN A 174 10.41 -1.35 -7.62
C ASN A 174 9.67 -1.69 -8.96
#